data_b4e41abc912a49d574ebee408e8ba500
#
_entry.id   b4e41abc912a49d574ebee408e8ba500
#
_cell.length_a   1.000
_cell.length_b   1.000
_cell.length_c   1.000
_cell.angle_alpha   90.00
_cell.angle_beta   90.00
_cell.angle_gamma   90.00
#
_symmetry.space_group_name_H-M   'P 1'
#
loop_
_entity.id
_entity.type
_entity.pdbx_description
1 polymer ?
#
loop_
_entity_poly.entity_id
_entity_poly.type
_entity_poly.pdbx_seq_one_letter_code
_entity_poly.pdbx_strand_id
1 'polypeptide(L)'
;MLATALTLHEAWLADVGKKGGGFGGNIVAINKLLSNNGPADSRHIALIWQSLFMIVPIVSTTFASFARQFRGLEAGSIGWVFIDEAGQAVPQAAVGALLRARRVMVIGDPQQIEPVFTLPSALITATSALSPHTATGQYSPNRVSVQMLADAANRYGTTVQGEEADGLWIGSPLRVHRRCIDPMFSLANQIAYQNKMVFGLEERRPAGDAPPFYGDSTWIDVRGRVSGKQAVPEQTGFIVGLLTATYRRDGALPDLYIISPFKEIKNGLRQALVHAAWGDWNGNTRSTPPKLSKWLQERIGTVHTFQGKEEDIVFMVLGADTDHRGAASWAASKPNLLNVALTRAKRRFYIVGDRSLWEGLPYFRETAGALDTMQAADFLARNGLS
;
A
#
# COMPACT_ATOMS: atom_id res chain seq x y z
N MET A 1 14.46 25.46 -20.32
CA MET A 1 14.37 26.13 -19.00
C MET A 1 14.76 25.21 -17.84
N LEU A 2 14.09 24.04 -17.61
CA LEU A 2 14.45 23.17 -16.48
C LEU A 2 15.90 22.68 -16.52
N ALA A 3 16.38 22.18 -17.66
CA ALA A 3 17.75 21.71 -17.82
C ALA A 3 18.76 22.82 -17.51
N THR A 4 18.54 24.04 -18.03
CA THR A 4 19.39 25.19 -17.77
C THR A 4 19.41 25.58 -16.30
N ALA A 5 18.26 25.51 -15.60
CA ALA A 5 18.18 25.79 -14.17
C ALA A 5 18.95 24.74 -13.34
N LEU A 6 18.89 23.48 -13.73
CA LEU A 6 19.65 22.39 -13.07
C LEU A 6 21.14 22.57 -13.29
N THR A 7 21.59 22.90 -14.51
CA THR A 7 23.01 23.18 -14.81
C THR A 7 23.54 24.39 -14.03
N LEU A 8 22.72 25.46 -13.90
CA LEU A 8 23.08 26.62 -13.10
C LEU A 8 23.20 26.25 -11.61
N HIS A 9 22.30 25.44 -11.11
CA HIS A 9 22.32 24.97 -9.71
C HIS A 9 23.57 24.11 -9.46
N GLU A 10 23.89 23.19 -10.36
CA GLU A 10 25.09 22.35 -10.30
C GLU A 10 26.36 23.22 -10.30
N ALA A 11 26.45 24.21 -11.18
CA ALA A 11 27.57 25.15 -11.23
C ALA A 11 27.72 25.95 -9.93
N TRP A 12 26.59 26.39 -9.36
CA TRP A 12 26.57 27.07 -8.06
C TRP A 12 27.08 26.15 -6.94
N LEU A 13 26.60 24.91 -6.86
CA LEU A 13 27.05 23.92 -5.87
C LEU A 13 28.55 23.65 -5.99
N ALA A 14 29.07 23.53 -7.21
CA ALA A 14 30.49 23.34 -7.47
C ALA A 14 31.33 24.53 -7.02
N ASP A 15 30.83 25.74 -7.18
CA ASP A 15 31.54 26.98 -6.79
C ASP A 15 31.55 27.17 -5.26
N VAL A 16 30.40 27.09 -4.60
CA VAL A 16 30.32 27.28 -3.15
C VAL A 16 30.93 26.13 -2.34
N GLY A 17 31.10 24.96 -2.93
CA GLY A 17 31.75 23.79 -2.33
C GLY A 17 33.27 23.82 -2.36
N LYS A 18 33.90 24.74 -3.16
CA LYS A 18 35.35 24.91 -3.19
C LYS A 18 35.90 25.45 -1.86
N LYS A 19 37.17 25.15 -1.58
CA LYS A 19 37.87 25.75 -0.44
C LYS A 19 37.85 27.29 -0.57
N GLY A 20 37.20 27.95 0.38
CA GLY A 20 37.00 29.41 0.32
C GLY A 20 35.64 29.85 -0.28
N GLY A 21 34.81 28.95 -0.79
CA GLY A 21 33.50 29.26 -1.37
C GLY A 21 32.42 29.68 -0.37
N GLY A 22 32.73 29.73 0.93
CA GLY A 22 31.87 30.32 1.95
C GLY A 22 30.78 29.41 2.54
N PHE A 23 30.48 28.23 1.96
CA PHE A 23 29.40 27.37 2.40
C PHE A 23 29.80 26.37 3.51
N GLY A 24 31.06 26.28 3.90
CA GLY A 24 31.57 25.36 4.91
C GLY A 24 30.89 25.53 6.28
N GLY A 25 30.60 26.77 6.69
CA GLY A 25 29.88 27.09 7.92
C GLY A 25 28.45 26.56 7.91
N ASN A 26 27.77 26.63 6.76
CA ASN A 26 26.43 26.11 6.58
C ASN A 26 26.40 24.57 6.73
N ILE A 27 27.39 23.86 6.17
CA ILE A 27 27.53 22.41 6.29
C ILE A 27 27.72 22.02 7.75
N VAL A 28 28.57 22.73 8.49
CA VAL A 28 28.75 22.48 9.95
C VAL A 28 27.45 22.71 10.71
N ALA A 29 26.73 23.78 10.41
CA ALA A 29 25.45 24.08 11.03
C ALA A 29 24.37 23.03 10.72
N ILE A 30 24.30 22.56 9.45
CA ILE A 30 23.42 21.46 9.02
C ILE A 30 23.74 20.19 9.82
N ASN A 31 25.00 19.79 9.92
CA ASN A 31 25.39 18.61 10.68
C ASN A 31 25.01 18.70 12.16
N LYS A 32 25.18 19.87 12.79
CA LYS A 32 24.76 20.13 14.16
C LYS A 32 23.25 20.00 14.33
N LEU A 33 22.47 20.58 13.39
CA LEU A 33 21.02 20.48 13.41
C LEU A 33 20.54 19.03 13.31
N LEU A 34 21.07 18.27 12.35
CA LEU A 34 20.71 16.87 12.10
C LEU A 34 21.13 15.96 13.26
N SER A 35 22.18 16.31 14.01
CA SER A 35 22.65 15.61 15.22
C SER A 35 21.93 16.05 16.50
N ASN A 36 20.84 16.81 16.43
CA ASN A 36 20.13 17.43 17.56
C ASN A 36 20.98 18.39 18.42
N ASN A 37 22.06 18.92 17.89
CA ASN A 37 22.94 19.89 18.52
C ASN A 37 22.79 21.28 17.90
N GLY A 38 21.66 21.54 17.27
CA GLY A 38 21.36 22.81 16.61
C GLY A 38 21.03 23.95 17.57
N PRO A 39 20.98 25.20 17.08
CA PRO A 39 20.64 26.37 17.87
C PRO A 39 19.18 26.30 18.37
N ALA A 40 18.93 26.98 19.48
CA ALA A 40 17.58 27.08 20.05
C ALA A 40 16.69 28.12 19.34
N ASP A 41 17.30 29.10 18.66
CA ASP A 41 16.55 30.19 17.99
C ASP A 41 15.93 29.68 16.67
N SER A 42 14.62 29.86 16.54
CA SER A 42 13.83 29.45 15.37
C SER A 42 14.31 30.08 14.05
N ARG A 43 14.78 31.32 14.08
CA ARG A 43 15.29 32.01 12.89
C ARG A 43 16.54 31.34 12.34
N HIS A 44 17.47 30.96 13.20
CA HIS A 44 18.66 30.22 12.78
C HIS A 44 18.32 28.82 12.27
N ILE A 45 17.38 28.14 12.91
CA ILE A 45 16.90 26.82 12.48
C ILE A 45 16.32 26.91 11.05
N ALA A 46 15.49 27.91 10.76
CA ALA A 46 14.90 28.10 9.44
C ALA A 46 15.98 28.32 8.35
N LEU A 47 16.99 29.15 8.64
CA LEU A 47 18.10 29.42 7.71
C LEU A 47 18.96 28.17 7.44
N ILE A 48 19.18 27.35 8.47
CA ILE A 48 19.92 26.09 8.31
C ILE A 48 19.13 25.10 7.45
N TRP A 49 17.81 24.97 7.66
CA TRP A 49 16.95 24.17 6.79
C TRP A 49 16.92 24.67 5.36
N GLN A 50 16.87 25.98 5.13
CA GLN A 50 16.96 26.57 3.79
C GLN A 50 18.30 26.21 3.12
N SER A 51 19.41 26.28 3.87
CA SER A 51 20.73 25.86 3.38
C SER A 51 20.78 24.38 3.00
N LEU A 52 20.13 23.52 3.80
CA LEU A 52 20.02 22.10 3.50
C LEU A 52 19.22 21.88 2.22
N PHE A 53 18.06 22.56 2.06
CA PHE A 53 17.21 22.41 0.88
C PHE A 53 17.88 22.92 -0.43
N MET A 54 18.90 23.75 -0.34
CA MET A 54 19.72 24.11 -1.51
C MET A 54 20.59 22.93 -1.98
N ILE A 55 20.94 21.99 -1.10
CA ILE A 55 21.76 20.82 -1.43
C ILE A 55 20.85 19.60 -1.67
N VAL A 56 19.89 19.41 -0.78
CA VAL A 56 18.93 18.30 -0.79
C VAL A 56 17.52 18.89 -0.84
N PRO A 57 16.97 19.14 -2.04
CA PRO A 57 15.73 19.90 -2.20
C PRO A 57 14.48 19.16 -1.68
N ILE A 58 14.56 17.84 -1.48
CA ILE A 58 13.45 16.99 -1.02
C ILE A 58 13.90 16.18 0.19
N VAL A 59 13.13 16.27 1.27
CA VAL A 59 13.34 15.46 2.48
C VAL A 59 12.05 14.69 2.77
N SER A 60 12.15 13.37 2.89
CA SER A 60 11.03 12.50 3.22
C SER A 60 11.02 12.18 4.71
N THR A 61 9.81 12.15 5.30
CA THR A 61 9.60 11.79 6.71
C THR A 61 8.21 11.21 6.92
N THR A 62 8.00 10.51 8.02
CA THR A 62 6.67 10.09 8.47
C THR A 62 6.03 11.15 9.35
N PHE A 63 4.69 11.17 9.45
CA PHE A 63 4.00 12.06 10.38
C PHE A 63 4.49 11.91 11.83
N ALA A 64 4.77 10.67 12.26
CA ALA A 64 5.28 10.39 13.60
C ALA A 64 6.65 11.05 13.87
N SER A 65 7.48 11.22 12.85
CA SER A 65 8.80 11.84 12.96
C SER A 65 8.80 13.33 12.64
N PHE A 66 7.78 13.84 11.96
CA PHE A 66 7.72 15.19 11.41
C PHE A 66 7.95 16.27 12.46
N ALA A 67 7.22 16.21 13.58
CA ALA A 67 7.32 17.22 14.64
C ALA A 67 8.73 17.28 15.27
N ARG A 68 9.38 16.13 15.42
CA ARG A 68 10.75 16.03 15.94
C ARG A 68 11.77 16.54 14.95
N GLN A 69 11.64 16.13 13.67
CA GLN A 69 12.59 16.48 12.60
C GLN A 69 12.58 17.97 12.29
N PHE A 70 11.39 18.57 12.22
CA PHE A 70 11.20 19.99 11.91
C PHE A 70 10.93 20.84 13.17
N ARG A 71 11.47 20.40 14.30
CA ARG A 71 11.37 21.13 15.56
C ARG A 71 11.96 22.54 15.43
N GLY A 72 11.26 23.55 15.97
CA GLY A 72 11.68 24.94 15.93
C GLY A 72 11.36 25.68 14.62
N LEU A 73 10.78 25.01 13.61
CA LEU A 73 10.21 25.70 12.47
C LEU A 73 8.81 26.24 12.82
N GLU A 74 8.56 27.49 12.50
CA GLU A 74 7.31 28.19 12.71
C GLU A 74 6.28 27.92 11.60
N ALA A 75 5.07 28.44 11.77
CA ALA A 75 4.03 28.35 10.75
C ALA A 75 4.51 28.94 9.41
N GLY A 76 4.22 28.27 8.31
CA GLY A 76 4.57 28.69 6.97
C GLY A 76 6.06 28.71 6.64
N SER A 77 6.92 28.07 7.44
CA SER A 77 8.39 28.05 7.21
C SER A 77 8.78 27.15 6.04
N ILE A 78 7.98 26.12 5.72
CA ILE A 78 8.25 25.16 4.64
C ILE A 78 7.50 25.60 3.38
N GLY A 79 8.22 25.73 2.25
CA GLY A 79 7.64 26.21 0.99
C GLY A 79 6.56 25.28 0.44
N TRP A 80 6.85 23.98 0.38
CA TRP A 80 5.95 22.94 -0.08
C TRP A 80 6.00 21.72 0.83
N VAL A 81 4.83 21.14 1.10
CA VAL A 81 4.68 19.83 1.70
C VAL A 81 3.84 18.96 0.77
N PHE A 82 4.37 17.78 0.45
CA PHE A 82 3.66 16.74 -0.30
C PHE A 82 3.26 15.65 0.69
N ILE A 83 1.98 15.34 0.75
CA ILE A 83 1.44 14.25 1.60
C ILE A 83 1.01 13.14 0.67
N ASP A 84 1.74 12.04 0.67
CA ASP A 84 1.42 10.85 -0.11
C ASP A 84 0.66 9.84 0.74
N GLU A 85 -0.14 8.98 0.09
CA GLU A 85 -1.02 7.99 0.75
C GLU A 85 -1.94 8.64 1.82
N ALA A 86 -2.43 9.85 1.54
CA ALA A 86 -3.19 10.65 2.49
C ALA A 86 -4.54 10.02 2.91
N GLY A 87 -5.04 9.06 2.13
CA GLY A 87 -6.20 8.24 2.49
C GLY A 87 -6.02 7.44 3.77
N GLN A 88 -4.77 7.09 4.12
CA GLN A 88 -4.43 6.34 5.33
C GLN A 88 -4.19 7.21 6.57
N ALA A 89 -4.12 8.51 6.42
CA ALA A 89 -3.75 9.41 7.49
C ALA A 89 -4.96 10.00 8.19
N VAL A 90 -5.00 9.90 9.52
CA VAL A 90 -5.97 10.64 10.33
C VAL A 90 -5.66 12.13 10.27
N PRO A 91 -6.68 13.02 10.29
CA PRO A 91 -6.49 14.47 10.20
C PRO A 91 -5.48 15.04 11.20
N GLN A 92 -5.50 14.56 12.42
CA GLN A 92 -4.66 15.02 13.51
C GLN A 92 -3.16 14.77 13.27
N ALA A 93 -2.81 13.73 12.51
CA ALA A 93 -1.43 13.42 12.19
C ALA A 93 -0.80 14.48 11.27
N ALA A 94 -1.59 15.10 10.40
CA ALA A 94 -1.11 16.06 9.41
C ALA A 94 -1.00 17.49 9.94
N VAL A 95 -1.63 17.83 11.07
CA VAL A 95 -1.72 19.22 11.59
C VAL A 95 -0.36 19.90 11.67
N GLY A 96 0.65 19.22 12.20
CA GLY A 96 1.99 19.78 12.34
C GLY A 96 2.68 20.08 11.00
N ALA A 97 2.40 19.28 9.96
CA ALA A 97 2.90 19.47 8.60
C ALA A 97 2.16 20.62 7.90
N LEU A 98 0.83 20.60 7.99
CA LEU A 98 -0.03 21.63 7.39
C LEU A 98 0.26 23.03 7.96
N LEU A 99 0.44 23.13 9.28
CA LEU A 99 0.75 24.41 9.95
C LEU A 99 2.07 25.01 9.42
N ARG A 100 3.08 24.19 9.19
CA ARG A 100 4.41 24.65 8.76
C ARG A 100 4.53 24.90 7.26
N ALA A 101 3.57 24.43 6.48
CA ALA A 101 3.58 24.54 5.03
C ALA A 101 3.01 25.88 4.54
N ARG A 102 3.60 26.47 3.50
CA ARG A 102 2.97 27.56 2.73
C ARG A 102 2.02 27.01 1.67
N ARG A 103 2.38 25.87 1.09
CA ARG A 103 1.60 25.17 0.09
C ARG A 103 1.63 23.69 0.38
N VAL A 104 0.50 23.04 0.15
CA VAL A 104 0.35 21.59 0.37
C VAL A 104 -0.22 20.96 -0.89
N MET A 105 0.34 19.81 -1.27
CA MET A 105 -0.26 18.91 -2.23
C MET A 105 -0.55 17.60 -1.51
N VAL A 106 -1.84 17.23 -1.47
CA VAL A 106 -2.31 16.01 -0.84
C VAL A 106 -2.65 15.01 -1.92
N ILE A 107 -2.05 13.83 -1.85
CA ILE A 107 -2.17 12.75 -2.83
C ILE A 107 -2.59 11.49 -2.10
N GLY A 108 -3.64 10.85 -2.57
CA GLY A 108 -4.14 9.61 -1.99
C GLY A 108 -5.37 9.12 -2.73
N ASP A 109 -5.85 7.98 -2.28
CA ASP A 109 -7.01 7.34 -2.87
C ASP A 109 -7.98 6.93 -1.75
N PRO A 110 -9.15 7.54 -1.64
CA PRO A 110 -10.13 7.22 -0.61
C PRO A 110 -10.79 5.84 -0.83
N GLN A 111 -10.64 5.24 -2.01
CA GLN A 111 -11.12 3.89 -2.34
C GLN A 111 -10.05 2.80 -2.09
N GLN A 112 -8.94 3.18 -1.46
CA GLN A 112 -7.94 2.25 -0.94
C GLN A 112 -8.05 2.16 0.59
N ILE A 113 -6.96 1.84 1.31
CA ILE A 113 -7.01 1.60 2.75
C ILE A 113 -7.34 2.88 3.52
N GLU A 114 -8.29 2.75 4.44
CA GLU A 114 -8.70 3.81 5.35
C GLU A 114 -7.70 4.00 6.50
N PRO A 115 -7.76 5.14 7.22
CA PRO A 115 -6.91 5.38 8.38
C PRO A 115 -7.10 4.32 9.47
N VAL A 116 -5.99 3.89 10.06
CA VAL A 116 -6.03 3.02 11.24
C VAL A 116 -5.94 3.89 12.50
N PHE A 117 -6.94 3.81 13.34
CA PHE A 117 -6.97 4.49 14.64
C PHE A 117 -7.16 3.46 15.76
N THR A 118 -6.58 3.76 16.93
CA THR A 118 -6.55 2.83 18.08
C THR A 118 -7.51 3.24 19.19
N LEU A 119 -8.06 4.45 19.14
CA LEU A 119 -8.97 4.96 20.15
C LEU A 119 -10.37 4.34 19.98
N PRO A 120 -11.05 3.95 21.08
CA PRO A 120 -12.44 3.53 21.02
C PRO A 120 -13.34 4.62 20.44
N SER A 121 -14.29 4.26 19.58
CA SER A 121 -15.21 5.22 18.94
C SER A 121 -16.00 6.06 19.95
N ALA A 122 -16.39 5.47 21.10
CA ALA A 122 -17.06 6.20 22.17
C ALA A 122 -16.19 7.34 22.75
N LEU A 123 -14.87 7.11 22.91
CA LEU A 123 -13.94 8.14 23.37
C LEU A 123 -13.75 9.24 22.32
N ILE A 124 -13.66 8.88 21.05
CA ILE A 124 -13.59 9.85 19.94
C ILE A 124 -14.82 10.74 19.95
N THR A 125 -16.02 10.16 20.04
CA THR A 125 -17.29 10.92 20.09
C THR A 125 -17.34 11.83 21.30
N ALA A 126 -17.02 11.34 22.49
CA ALA A 126 -17.02 12.13 23.72
C ALA A 126 -16.03 13.31 23.65
N THR A 127 -14.82 13.07 23.12
CA THR A 127 -13.80 14.11 22.96
C THR A 127 -14.21 15.15 21.91
N SER A 128 -14.81 14.70 20.80
CA SER A 128 -15.29 15.60 19.75
C SER A 128 -16.41 16.54 20.24
N ALA A 129 -17.24 16.09 21.18
CA ALA A 129 -18.31 16.90 21.76
C ALA A 129 -17.81 18.05 22.65
N LEU A 130 -16.54 18.05 23.06
CA LEU A 130 -15.96 19.12 23.92
C LEU A 130 -15.74 20.43 23.15
N SER A 131 -15.80 20.43 21.82
CA SER A 131 -15.64 21.64 21.03
C SER A 131 -16.71 21.71 19.94
N PRO A 132 -17.37 22.89 19.77
CA PRO A 132 -18.34 23.06 18.70
C PRO A 132 -17.72 22.88 17.30
N HIS A 133 -16.43 23.13 17.14
CA HIS A 133 -15.73 22.93 15.85
C HIS A 133 -15.50 21.47 15.50
N THR A 134 -15.57 20.55 16.46
CA THR A 134 -15.37 19.10 16.24
C THR A 134 -16.65 18.29 16.43
N ALA A 135 -17.70 18.89 17.01
CA ALA A 135 -18.97 18.22 17.32
C ALA A 135 -19.68 17.67 16.05
N THR A 136 -19.47 18.30 14.89
CA THR A 136 -20.02 17.85 13.61
C THR A 136 -19.39 16.56 13.08
N GLY A 137 -18.26 16.12 13.66
CA GLY A 137 -17.53 14.94 13.25
C GLY A 137 -16.72 15.10 11.95
N GLN A 138 -16.69 16.29 11.35
CA GLN A 138 -15.98 16.57 10.09
C GLN A 138 -14.46 16.38 10.16
N TYR A 139 -13.88 16.29 11.35
CA TYR A 139 -12.44 15.99 11.58
C TYR A 139 -12.24 14.69 12.35
N SER A 140 -13.28 13.86 12.44
CA SER A 140 -13.23 12.65 13.26
C SER A 140 -12.34 11.58 12.63
N PRO A 141 -11.34 11.04 13.35
CA PRO A 141 -10.37 10.10 12.79
C PRO A 141 -10.98 8.75 12.37
N ASN A 142 -12.19 8.42 12.84
CA ASN A 142 -12.92 7.23 12.46
C ASN A 142 -13.86 7.43 11.27
N ARG A 143 -13.93 8.62 10.69
CA ARG A 143 -14.80 8.97 9.57
C ARG A 143 -14.07 9.61 8.41
N VAL A 144 -13.00 10.35 8.70
CA VAL A 144 -12.36 11.25 7.73
C VAL A 144 -10.85 11.03 7.68
N SER A 145 -10.30 10.99 6.48
CA SER A 145 -8.85 10.99 6.22
C SER A 145 -8.35 12.38 5.84
N VAL A 146 -7.03 12.57 5.83
CA VAL A 146 -6.40 13.79 5.29
C VAL A 146 -6.76 13.99 3.82
N GLN A 147 -6.88 12.91 3.04
CA GLN A 147 -7.32 12.97 1.64
C GLN A 147 -8.74 13.55 1.53
N MET A 148 -9.68 13.05 2.31
CA MET A 148 -11.06 13.53 2.28
C MET A 148 -11.17 15.02 2.64
N LEU A 149 -10.34 15.51 3.58
CA LEU A 149 -10.29 16.94 3.89
C LEU A 149 -9.75 17.78 2.72
N ALA A 150 -8.73 17.28 2.04
CA ALA A 150 -8.18 17.95 0.86
C ALA A 150 -9.18 17.94 -0.29
N ASP A 151 -9.88 16.83 -0.51
CA ASP A 151 -10.93 16.71 -1.50
C ASP A 151 -12.07 17.70 -1.22
N ALA A 152 -12.54 17.78 0.02
CA ALA A 152 -13.59 18.74 0.43
C ALA A 152 -13.16 20.21 0.23
N ALA A 153 -11.88 20.52 0.35
CA ALA A 153 -11.33 21.86 0.10
C ALA A 153 -11.16 22.17 -1.39
N ASN A 154 -11.19 21.16 -2.28
CA ASN A 154 -11.00 21.34 -3.71
C ASN A 154 -12.33 21.73 -4.39
N ARG A 155 -12.30 22.79 -5.18
CA ARG A 155 -13.47 23.29 -5.92
C ARG A 155 -13.83 22.45 -7.14
N TYR A 156 -12.90 21.67 -7.65
CA TYR A 156 -13.04 20.86 -8.87
C TYR A 156 -12.90 19.39 -8.53
N GLY A 157 -13.84 18.59 -8.99
CA GLY A 157 -13.86 17.18 -8.69
C GLY A 157 -15.05 16.45 -9.32
N THR A 158 -15.31 15.27 -8.82
CA THR A 158 -16.47 14.45 -9.19
C THR A 158 -16.99 13.71 -7.97
N THR A 159 -18.29 13.40 -7.97
CA THR A 159 -18.88 12.53 -6.98
C THR A 159 -18.84 11.09 -7.48
N VAL A 160 -18.36 10.17 -6.64
CA VAL A 160 -18.46 8.74 -6.87
C VAL A 160 -19.41 8.14 -5.84
N GLN A 161 -19.98 6.98 -6.16
CA GLN A 161 -20.84 6.27 -5.21
C GLN A 161 -20.07 5.93 -3.95
N GLY A 162 -20.63 6.25 -2.79
CA GLY A 162 -20.07 6.00 -1.46
C GLY A 162 -21.12 5.38 -0.55
N GLU A 163 -20.77 5.22 0.72
CA GLU A 163 -21.71 4.72 1.76
C GLU A 163 -22.80 5.73 2.10
N GLU A 164 -22.52 7.02 1.90
CA GLU A 164 -23.50 8.10 2.15
C GLU A 164 -24.39 8.32 0.92
N ALA A 165 -25.63 8.77 1.16
CA ALA A 165 -26.62 8.99 0.09
C ALA A 165 -26.15 9.99 -0.97
N ASP A 166 -25.33 10.97 -0.57
CA ASP A 166 -24.79 12.02 -1.44
C ASP A 166 -23.51 11.58 -2.20
N GLY A 167 -23.01 10.37 -1.91
CA GLY A 167 -21.78 9.85 -2.49
C GLY A 167 -20.53 10.50 -1.90
N LEU A 168 -19.36 10.06 -2.40
CA LEU A 168 -18.05 10.56 -1.98
C LEU A 168 -17.53 11.58 -3.00
N TRP A 169 -17.26 12.80 -2.55
CA TRP A 169 -16.59 13.83 -3.34
C TRP A 169 -15.09 13.53 -3.46
N ILE A 170 -14.58 13.53 -4.68
CA ILE A 170 -13.14 13.37 -4.98
C ILE A 170 -12.67 14.60 -5.73
N GLY A 171 -11.74 15.34 -5.13
CA GLY A 171 -11.15 16.53 -5.69
C GLY A 171 -10.02 16.23 -6.67
N SER A 172 -10.05 16.81 -7.87
CA SER A 172 -9.02 16.69 -8.91
C SER A 172 -8.57 15.24 -9.19
N PRO A 173 -9.48 14.31 -9.53
CA PRO A 173 -9.17 12.90 -9.67
C PRO A 173 -8.15 12.63 -10.77
N LEU A 174 -7.11 11.85 -10.44
CA LEU A 174 -6.16 11.31 -11.42
C LEU A 174 -6.76 10.03 -12.00
N ARG A 175 -7.28 10.10 -13.22
CA ARG A 175 -8.06 9.02 -13.83
C ARG A 175 -7.25 8.04 -14.66
N VAL A 176 -6.02 8.34 -15.02
CA VAL A 176 -5.21 7.47 -15.87
C VAL A 176 -4.49 6.43 -15.04
N HIS A 177 -4.87 5.17 -15.20
CA HIS A 177 -4.26 4.04 -14.53
C HIS A 177 -3.06 3.50 -15.33
N ARG A 178 -1.89 3.37 -14.69
CA ARG A 178 -0.63 2.95 -15.33
C ARG A 178 0.10 1.83 -14.57
N ARG A 179 -0.61 1.04 -13.78
CA ARG A 179 0.04 0.03 -12.93
C ARG A 179 -0.25 -1.39 -13.38
N CYS A 180 -1.50 -1.80 -13.42
CA CYS A 180 -1.88 -3.16 -13.73
C CYS A 180 -2.64 -3.25 -15.06
N ILE A 181 -2.50 -4.42 -15.69
CA ILE A 181 -3.23 -4.80 -16.90
C ILE A 181 -4.52 -5.55 -16.55
N ASP A 182 -5.28 -5.98 -17.55
CA ASP A 182 -6.46 -6.81 -17.32
C ASP A 182 -6.09 -8.23 -16.83
N PRO A 183 -6.92 -8.86 -16.00
CA PRO A 183 -8.26 -8.41 -15.56
C PRO A 183 -8.24 -7.45 -14.37
N MET A 184 -7.07 -7.20 -13.73
CA MET A 184 -6.96 -6.41 -12.51
C MET A 184 -7.42 -4.96 -12.72
N PHE A 185 -7.06 -4.34 -13.84
CA PHE A 185 -7.52 -2.98 -14.16
C PHE A 185 -9.04 -2.90 -14.27
N SER A 186 -9.65 -3.76 -15.10
CA SER A 186 -11.10 -3.73 -15.34
C SER A 186 -11.89 -4.02 -14.06
N LEU A 187 -11.43 -4.99 -13.26
CA LEU A 187 -12.03 -5.32 -11.98
C LEU A 187 -11.93 -4.16 -10.97
N ALA A 188 -10.74 -3.62 -10.75
CA ALA A 188 -10.55 -2.47 -9.85
C ALA A 188 -11.39 -1.27 -10.29
N ASN A 189 -11.44 -1.00 -11.60
CA ASN A 189 -12.23 0.08 -12.17
C ASN A 189 -13.74 -0.11 -11.95
N GLN A 190 -14.22 -1.34 -12.06
CA GLN A 190 -15.62 -1.68 -11.82
C GLN A 190 -15.99 -1.57 -10.34
N ILE A 191 -15.22 -2.22 -9.44
CA ILE A 191 -15.60 -2.36 -8.04
C ILE A 191 -15.38 -1.10 -7.20
N ALA A 192 -14.39 -0.26 -7.57
CA ALA A 192 -14.01 0.90 -6.77
C ALA A 192 -14.21 2.24 -7.48
N TYR A 193 -14.18 2.30 -8.81
CA TYR A 193 -14.15 3.57 -9.53
C TYR A 193 -15.29 3.74 -10.53
N GLN A 194 -16.32 2.89 -10.51
CA GLN A 194 -17.52 2.99 -11.38
C GLN A 194 -17.17 3.10 -12.86
N ASN A 195 -16.13 2.40 -13.31
CA ASN A 195 -15.61 2.47 -14.68
C ASN A 195 -15.15 3.86 -15.13
N LYS A 196 -14.83 4.77 -14.20
CA LYS A 196 -14.40 6.14 -14.52
C LYS A 196 -12.89 6.28 -14.77
N MET A 197 -12.09 5.22 -14.49
CA MET A 197 -10.66 5.22 -14.76
C MET A 197 -10.38 4.95 -16.25
N VAL A 198 -9.27 5.48 -16.73
CA VAL A 198 -8.80 5.32 -18.10
C VAL A 198 -7.54 4.45 -18.10
N PHE A 199 -7.52 3.44 -18.96
CA PHE A 199 -6.32 2.61 -19.12
C PHE A 199 -5.21 3.36 -19.83
N GLY A 200 -4.04 3.44 -19.26
CA GLY A 200 -2.92 4.25 -19.75
C GLY A 200 -1.62 3.47 -19.97
N LEU A 201 -1.66 2.14 -20.08
CA LEU A 201 -0.53 1.32 -20.51
C LEU A 201 -0.63 1.03 -22.02
N GLU A 202 0.51 0.70 -22.66
CA GLU A 202 0.57 0.34 -24.07
C GLU A 202 -0.13 -1.00 -24.33
N GLU A 203 0.09 -1.97 -23.45
CA GLU A 203 -0.48 -3.30 -23.54
C GLU A 203 -1.54 -3.53 -22.46
N ARG A 204 -2.75 -3.92 -22.88
CA ARG A 204 -3.85 -4.25 -21.98
C ARG A 204 -3.75 -5.67 -21.40
N ARG A 205 -3.15 -6.57 -22.15
CA ARG A 205 -2.88 -7.96 -21.75
C ARG A 205 -1.40 -8.26 -21.93
N PRO A 206 -0.82 -9.17 -21.14
CA PRO A 206 0.57 -9.55 -21.34
C PRO A 206 0.73 -10.20 -22.72
N ALA A 207 1.73 -9.75 -23.47
CA ALA A 207 2.14 -10.41 -24.70
C ALA A 207 2.82 -11.73 -24.35
N GLY A 208 2.24 -12.85 -24.80
CA GLY A 208 2.85 -14.17 -24.73
C GLY A 208 3.06 -14.76 -23.33
N ASP A 209 3.57 -15.96 -23.30
CA ASP A 209 3.96 -16.69 -22.09
C ASP A 209 5.34 -16.22 -21.61
N ALA A 210 5.39 -15.11 -20.90
CA ALA A 210 6.63 -14.76 -20.20
C ALA A 210 6.73 -15.59 -18.92
N PRO A 211 7.67 -16.53 -18.82
CA PRO A 211 7.95 -17.24 -17.57
C PRO A 211 8.46 -16.25 -16.51
N PRO A 212 8.13 -16.41 -15.24
CA PRO A 212 7.56 -17.58 -14.58
C PRO A 212 6.11 -17.37 -14.12
N PHE A 213 5.16 -17.17 -15.02
CA PHE A 213 3.75 -17.03 -14.63
C PHE A 213 3.07 -18.41 -14.53
N TYR A 214 2.12 -18.52 -13.61
CA TYR A 214 1.32 -19.73 -13.40
C TYR A 214 0.06 -19.74 -14.29
N GLY A 215 0.17 -19.34 -15.55
CA GLY A 215 -0.96 -19.18 -16.47
C GLY A 215 -1.73 -17.88 -16.26
N ASP A 216 -2.98 -17.84 -16.71
CA ASP A 216 -3.82 -16.66 -16.59
C ASP A 216 -4.33 -16.46 -15.16
N SER A 217 -4.72 -15.20 -14.86
CA SER A 217 -5.32 -14.86 -13.57
C SER A 217 -6.53 -15.74 -13.30
N THR A 218 -6.55 -16.42 -12.14
CA THR A 218 -7.47 -17.55 -11.89
C THR A 218 -7.94 -17.53 -10.44
N TRP A 219 -9.17 -17.95 -10.20
CA TRP A 219 -9.67 -18.31 -8.89
C TRP A 219 -9.36 -19.80 -8.62
N ILE A 220 -8.48 -20.07 -7.70
CA ILE A 220 -8.12 -21.42 -7.26
C ILE A 220 -9.06 -21.80 -6.13
N ASP A 221 -10.03 -22.68 -6.42
CA ASP A 221 -11.03 -23.10 -5.45
C ASP A 221 -10.39 -24.08 -4.46
N VAL A 222 -10.18 -23.60 -3.23
CA VAL A 222 -9.61 -24.38 -2.13
C VAL A 222 -10.54 -24.27 -0.95
N ARG A 223 -11.35 -25.31 -0.75
CA ARG A 223 -12.27 -25.44 0.39
C ARG A 223 -11.54 -26.02 1.57
N GLY A 224 -12.05 -25.76 2.75
CA GLY A 224 -11.54 -26.31 4.00
C GLY A 224 -12.29 -25.76 5.20
N ARG A 225 -11.82 -26.10 6.39
CA ARG A 225 -12.40 -25.61 7.64
C ARG A 225 -11.42 -24.70 8.36
N VAL A 226 -11.96 -23.64 8.96
CA VAL A 226 -11.16 -22.71 9.76
C VAL A 226 -10.56 -23.43 10.96
N SER A 227 -9.26 -23.23 11.15
CA SER A 227 -8.53 -23.55 12.36
C SER A 227 -8.08 -22.24 13.01
N GLY A 228 -8.57 -21.96 14.19
CA GLY A 228 -8.39 -20.66 14.84
C GLY A 228 -9.52 -19.68 14.52
N LYS A 229 -9.19 -18.49 13.99
CA LYS A 229 -10.19 -17.44 13.70
C LYS A 229 -10.57 -17.35 12.22
N GLN A 230 -9.59 -17.37 11.32
CA GLN A 230 -9.82 -17.20 9.88
C GLN A 230 -8.92 -18.10 9.00
N ALA A 231 -7.90 -18.75 9.57
CA ALA A 231 -6.96 -19.55 8.80
C ALA A 231 -7.59 -20.89 8.38
N VAL A 232 -7.45 -21.24 7.11
CA VAL A 232 -7.88 -22.51 6.52
C VAL A 232 -6.62 -23.30 6.16
N PRO A 233 -6.34 -24.42 6.87
CA PRO A 233 -5.12 -25.21 6.67
C PRO A 233 -4.93 -25.69 5.24
N GLU A 234 -6.01 -26.04 4.53
CA GLU A 234 -5.98 -26.51 3.15
C GLU A 234 -5.47 -25.42 2.20
N GLN A 235 -5.85 -24.15 2.40
CA GLN A 235 -5.36 -23.01 1.63
C GLN A 235 -3.88 -22.74 1.94
N THR A 236 -3.50 -22.88 3.22
CA THR A 236 -2.09 -22.78 3.64
C THR A 236 -1.26 -23.89 3.00
N GLY A 237 -1.77 -25.14 3.03
CA GLY A 237 -1.13 -26.30 2.41
C GLY A 237 -0.93 -26.14 0.91
N PHE A 238 -1.94 -25.61 0.21
CA PHE A 238 -1.82 -25.28 -1.22
C PHE A 238 -0.67 -24.31 -1.51
N ILE A 239 -0.58 -23.19 -0.76
CA ILE A 239 0.50 -22.20 -0.94
C ILE A 239 1.87 -22.81 -0.61
N VAL A 240 1.96 -23.60 0.45
CA VAL A 240 3.21 -24.31 0.80
C VAL A 240 3.61 -25.27 -0.32
N GLY A 241 2.69 -26.08 -0.83
CA GLY A 241 2.91 -27.01 -1.95
C GLY A 241 3.37 -26.27 -3.21
N LEU A 242 2.67 -25.20 -3.58
CA LEU A 242 3.01 -24.35 -4.73
C LEU A 242 4.45 -23.81 -4.64
N LEU A 243 4.80 -23.20 -3.51
CA LEU A 243 6.12 -22.57 -3.34
C LEU A 243 7.25 -23.60 -3.26
N THR A 244 7.04 -24.71 -2.56
CA THR A 244 8.06 -25.76 -2.46
C THR A 244 8.27 -26.46 -3.79
N ALA A 245 7.22 -26.75 -4.56
CA ALA A 245 7.31 -27.32 -5.89
C ALA A 245 7.98 -26.34 -6.87
N THR A 246 7.61 -25.05 -6.85
CA THR A 246 8.28 -24.02 -7.65
C THR A 246 9.77 -23.94 -7.32
N TYR A 247 10.12 -23.92 -6.03
CA TYR A 247 11.52 -23.88 -5.63
C TYR A 247 12.31 -25.12 -6.09
N ARG A 248 11.71 -26.31 -6.01
CA ARG A 248 12.34 -27.56 -6.52
C ARG A 248 12.55 -27.52 -8.02
N ARG A 249 11.59 -26.96 -8.76
CA ARG A 249 11.69 -26.84 -10.22
C ARG A 249 12.74 -25.80 -10.64
N ASP A 250 12.73 -24.62 -10.03
CA ASP A 250 13.44 -23.44 -10.53
C ASP A 250 14.75 -23.15 -9.77
N GLY A 251 14.96 -23.78 -8.61
CA GLY A 251 16.13 -23.56 -7.76
C GLY A 251 16.16 -22.20 -7.04
N ALA A 252 15.08 -21.42 -7.16
CA ALA A 252 14.97 -20.08 -6.59
C ALA A 252 13.58 -19.82 -6.00
N LEU A 253 13.50 -18.96 -4.98
CA LEU A 253 12.23 -18.46 -4.48
C LEU A 253 11.62 -17.51 -5.51
N PRO A 254 10.32 -17.65 -5.84
CA PRO A 254 9.69 -16.84 -6.88
C PRO A 254 9.50 -15.39 -6.46
N ASP A 255 9.54 -14.48 -7.45
CA ASP A 255 9.18 -13.08 -7.27
C ASP A 255 7.66 -12.91 -7.37
N LEU A 256 7.00 -12.96 -6.22
CA LEU A 256 5.55 -12.78 -6.10
C LEU A 256 5.20 -12.25 -4.71
N TYR A 257 3.98 -11.72 -4.57
CA TYR A 257 3.40 -11.40 -3.27
C TYR A 257 2.28 -12.37 -2.89
N ILE A 258 2.21 -12.70 -1.60
CA ILE A 258 1.10 -13.42 -1.00
C ILE A 258 0.43 -12.49 0.01
N ILE A 259 -0.80 -12.14 -0.30
CA ILE A 259 -1.58 -11.13 0.43
C ILE A 259 -2.78 -11.80 1.07
N SER A 260 -3.13 -11.41 2.29
CA SER A 260 -4.37 -11.82 2.92
C SER A 260 -5.06 -10.65 3.62
N PRO A 261 -6.38 -10.63 3.71
CA PRO A 261 -7.11 -9.70 4.57
C PRO A 261 -6.76 -9.85 6.06
N PHE A 262 -6.33 -11.05 6.47
CA PHE A 262 -6.22 -11.44 7.87
C PHE A 262 -4.78 -11.67 8.33
N LYS A 263 -4.44 -11.09 9.50
CA LYS A 263 -3.11 -11.25 10.12
C LYS A 263 -2.80 -12.70 10.49
N GLU A 264 -3.82 -13.46 10.88
CA GLU A 264 -3.67 -14.86 11.27
C GLU A 264 -3.18 -15.71 10.10
N ILE A 265 -3.77 -15.54 8.91
CA ILE A 265 -3.36 -16.25 7.70
C ILE A 265 -1.91 -15.91 7.34
N LYS A 266 -1.56 -14.63 7.35
CA LYS A 266 -0.16 -14.20 7.14
C LYS A 266 0.81 -14.90 8.09
N ASN A 267 0.48 -14.96 9.38
CA ASN A 267 1.34 -15.57 10.40
C ASN A 267 1.42 -17.09 10.21
N GLY A 268 0.28 -17.75 9.96
CA GLY A 268 0.20 -19.19 9.69
C GLY A 268 1.00 -19.60 8.46
N LEU A 269 0.88 -18.86 7.35
CA LEU A 269 1.67 -19.08 6.14
C LEU A 269 3.18 -18.97 6.40
N ARG A 270 3.61 -17.92 7.09
CA ARG A 270 5.02 -17.75 7.42
C ARG A 270 5.55 -18.89 8.27
N GLN A 271 4.80 -19.30 9.29
CA GLN A 271 5.16 -20.41 10.16
C GLN A 271 5.22 -21.74 9.38
N ALA A 272 4.21 -22.04 8.59
CA ALA A 272 4.17 -23.25 7.78
C ALA A 272 5.35 -23.35 6.81
N LEU A 273 5.72 -22.24 6.16
CA LEU A 273 6.84 -22.18 5.22
C LEU A 273 8.22 -22.30 5.88
N VAL A 274 8.38 -21.83 7.12
CA VAL A 274 9.61 -22.06 7.89
C VAL A 274 9.83 -23.55 8.16
N HIS A 275 8.75 -24.30 8.39
CA HIS A 275 8.80 -25.73 8.69
C HIS A 275 8.57 -26.63 7.48
N ALA A 276 8.39 -26.06 6.30
CA ALA A 276 8.12 -26.83 5.08
C ALA A 276 9.34 -27.68 4.66
N ALA A 277 9.04 -28.83 4.04
CA ALA A 277 10.05 -29.67 3.41
C ALA A 277 10.39 -29.11 2.02
N TRP A 278 11.31 -28.17 1.96
CA TRP A 278 11.64 -27.50 0.70
C TRP A 278 12.28 -28.46 -0.31
N GLY A 279 13.24 -29.28 0.13
CA GLY A 279 14.08 -30.03 -0.79
C GLY A 279 14.88 -29.09 -1.70
N ASP A 280 15.97 -29.55 -2.26
CA ASP A 280 16.61 -28.83 -3.36
C ASP A 280 16.33 -29.53 -4.68
N TRP A 281 16.62 -28.86 -5.77
CA TRP A 281 16.52 -29.39 -7.13
C TRP A 281 17.49 -30.60 -7.39
N ASN A 282 18.45 -30.82 -6.49
CA ASN A 282 19.36 -31.98 -6.48
C ASN A 282 18.82 -33.16 -5.63
N GLY A 283 17.60 -33.08 -5.10
CA GLY A 283 16.99 -34.14 -4.29
C GLY A 283 17.35 -34.20 -2.82
N ASN A 284 18.06 -33.16 -2.29
CA ASN A 284 18.35 -33.05 -0.86
C ASN A 284 17.16 -32.49 -0.09
N THR A 285 16.45 -33.32 0.65
CA THR A 285 15.17 -33.02 1.31
C THR A 285 15.24 -32.05 2.50
N ARG A 286 16.41 -31.54 2.87
CA ARG A 286 16.60 -30.69 4.07
C ARG A 286 17.12 -29.30 3.78
N SER A 287 17.32 -28.90 2.53
CA SER A 287 17.83 -27.57 2.24
C SER A 287 16.75 -26.49 2.35
N THR A 288 16.89 -25.62 3.35
CA THR A 288 16.09 -24.42 3.43
C THR A 288 16.58 -23.39 2.40
N PRO A 289 15.69 -22.77 1.62
CA PRO A 289 16.10 -21.77 0.63
C PRO A 289 16.95 -20.65 1.23
N PRO A 290 18.03 -20.22 0.55
CA PRO A 290 18.80 -19.08 1.00
C PRO A 290 17.92 -17.85 1.19
N LYS A 291 18.13 -17.10 2.27
CA LYS A 291 17.37 -15.86 2.58
C LYS A 291 15.86 -16.06 2.77
N LEU A 292 15.38 -17.29 3.02
CA LEU A 292 13.96 -17.56 3.23
C LEU A 292 13.31 -16.61 4.25
N SER A 293 13.94 -16.39 5.40
CA SER A 293 13.40 -15.50 6.45
C SER A 293 13.15 -14.07 5.94
N LYS A 294 14.08 -13.52 5.16
CA LYS A 294 13.92 -12.21 4.53
C LYS A 294 12.79 -12.22 3.50
N TRP A 295 12.77 -13.24 2.64
CA TRP A 295 11.75 -13.41 1.62
C TRP A 295 10.34 -13.49 2.25
N LEU A 296 10.16 -14.29 3.31
CA LEU A 296 8.89 -14.40 4.02
C LEU A 296 8.43 -13.05 4.59
N GLN A 297 9.35 -12.24 5.11
CA GLN A 297 9.03 -10.91 5.64
C GLN A 297 8.63 -9.92 4.55
N GLU A 298 9.27 -9.99 3.39
CA GLU A 298 9.08 -9.04 2.29
C GLU A 298 7.93 -9.44 1.35
N ARG A 299 7.64 -10.75 1.21
CA ARG A 299 6.73 -11.28 0.21
C ARG A 299 5.38 -11.78 0.74
N ILE A 300 5.25 -12.00 2.05
CA ILE A 300 3.98 -12.44 2.65
C ILE A 300 3.48 -11.40 3.65
N GLY A 301 2.25 -10.90 3.45
CA GLY A 301 1.72 -9.85 4.30
C GLY A 301 0.21 -9.72 4.26
N THR A 302 -0.30 -8.75 5.00
CA THR A 302 -1.68 -8.31 4.85
C THR A 302 -1.78 -7.27 3.74
N VAL A 303 -3.00 -7.01 3.27
CA VAL A 303 -3.27 -5.97 2.27
C VAL A 303 -2.63 -4.63 2.68
N HIS A 304 -2.71 -4.25 3.97
CA HIS A 304 -2.06 -3.04 4.51
C HIS A 304 -0.54 -3.04 4.37
N THR A 305 0.11 -4.22 4.46
CA THR A 305 1.58 -4.33 4.36
C THR A 305 2.11 -4.01 2.96
N PHE A 306 1.29 -4.25 1.95
CA PHE A 306 1.67 -4.12 0.54
C PHE A 306 1.14 -2.84 -0.12
N GLN A 307 0.47 -1.98 0.61
CA GLN A 307 0.06 -0.69 0.06
C GLN A 307 1.31 0.11 -0.38
N GLY A 308 1.22 0.77 -1.53
CA GLY A 308 2.36 1.45 -2.17
C GLY A 308 3.37 0.54 -2.88
N LYS A 309 3.33 -0.79 -2.64
CA LYS A 309 4.20 -1.77 -3.32
C LYS A 309 3.49 -2.39 -4.53
N GLU A 310 4.24 -2.99 -5.42
CA GLU A 310 3.70 -3.70 -6.60
C GLU A 310 4.61 -4.85 -7.00
N GLU A 311 4.02 -5.89 -7.58
CA GLU A 311 4.74 -7.06 -8.09
C GLU A 311 4.03 -7.59 -9.34
N ASP A 312 4.71 -8.35 -10.17
CA ASP A 312 4.11 -8.92 -11.37
C ASP A 312 3.01 -9.94 -11.02
N ILE A 313 3.22 -10.74 -9.98
CA ILE A 313 2.33 -11.81 -9.55
C ILE A 313 1.87 -11.58 -8.11
N VAL A 314 0.57 -11.69 -7.88
CA VAL A 314 -0.01 -11.63 -6.53
C VAL A 314 -0.96 -12.81 -6.31
N PHE A 315 -0.80 -13.50 -5.19
CA PHE A 315 -1.76 -14.45 -4.65
C PHE A 315 -2.51 -13.83 -3.49
N MET A 316 -3.84 -13.83 -3.54
CA MET A 316 -4.69 -13.40 -2.43
C MET A 316 -5.30 -14.62 -1.76
N VAL A 317 -4.92 -14.87 -0.49
CA VAL A 317 -5.43 -16.00 0.31
C VAL A 317 -6.55 -15.48 1.20
N LEU A 318 -7.75 -16.00 0.97
CA LEU A 318 -8.97 -15.44 1.54
C LEU A 318 -9.28 -15.94 2.95
N GLY A 319 -8.98 -17.22 3.26
CA GLY A 319 -9.42 -17.83 4.53
C GLY A 319 -10.92 -17.92 4.64
N ALA A 320 -11.39 -18.06 5.88
CA ALA A 320 -12.78 -18.23 6.27
C ALA A 320 -13.45 -19.52 5.71
N ASP A 321 -14.51 -19.94 6.35
CA ASP A 321 -15.39 -21.03 5.92
C ASP A 321 -16.86 -20.65 6.14
N THR A 322 -17.75 -21.55 5.87
CA THR A 322 -19.21 -21.32 5.99
C THR A 322 -19.66 -20.99 7.41
N ASP A 323 -18.94 -21.47 8.43
CA ASP A 323 -19.25 -21.22 9.83
C ASP A 323 -18.67 -19.86 10.30
N HIS A 324 -17.70 -19.31 9.55
CA HIS A 324 -17.03 -18.03 9.82
C HIS A 324 -17.35 -16.96 8.77
N ARG A 325 -18.58 -16.93 8.25
CA ARG A 325 -19.05 -15.95 7.24
C ARG A 325 -18.87 -14.51 7.66
N GLY A 326 -18.92 -14.20 8.94
CA GLY A 326 -18.73 -12.84 9.45
C GLY A 326 -17.36 -12.23 9.06
N ALA A 327 -16.31 -13.06 9.05
CA ALA A 327 -14.98 -12.61 8.61
C ALA A 327 -14.96 -12.28 7.10
N ALA A 328 -15.57 -13.14 6.27
CA ALA A 328 -15.68 -12.90 4.83
C ALA A 328 -16.54 -11.66 4.54
N SER A 329 -17.70 -11.51 5.21
CA SER A 329 -18.57 -10.33 5.07
C SER A 329 -17.85 -9.05 5.48
N TRP A 330 -17.03 -9.09 6.55
CA TRP A 330 -16.21 -7.94 6.94
C TRP A 330 -15.20 -7.55 5.84
N ALA A 331 -14.49 -8.52 5.27
CA ALA A 331 -13.51 -8.27 4.23
C ALA A 331 -14.15 -7.78 2.91
N ALA A 332 -15.42 -8.13 2.68
CA ALA A 332 -16.20 -7.74 1.52
C ALA A 332 -17.14 -6.55 1.80
N SER A 333 -17.06 -5.91 2.97
CA SER A 333 -17.96 -4.79 3.32
C SER A 333 -17.69 -3.54 2.49
N LYS A 334 -16.43 -3.35 2.06
CA LYS A 334 -15.97 -2.23 1.23
C LYS A 334 -15.07 -2.74 0.12
N PRO A 335 -14.94 -2.02 -1.02
CA PRO A 335 -14.07 -2.44 -2.11
C PRO A 335 -12.58 -2.36 -1.76
N ASN A 336 -12.22 -1.60 -0.73
CA ASN A 336 -10.87 -1.17 -0.40
C ASN A 336 -9.84 -2.30 -0.34
N LEU A 337 -10.13 -3.38 0.40
CA LEU A 337 -9.20 -4.50 0.54
C LEU A 337 -8.94 -5.22 -0.79
N LEU A 338 -10.00 -5.51 -1.53
CA LEU A 338 -9.89 -6.20 -2.81
C LEU A 338 -9.28 -5.28 -3.87
N ASN A 339 -9.67 -4.00 -3.92
CA ASN A 339 -9.11 -3.00 -4.82
C ASN A 339 -7.59 -2.85 -4.63
N VAL A 340 -7.13 -2.75 -3.36
CA VAL A 340 -5.70 -2.70 -3.08
C VAL A 340 -5.01 -4.00 -3.52
N ALA A 341 -5.56 -5.17 -3.22
CA ALA A 341 -4.94 -6.44 -3.61
C ALA A 341 -4.81 -6.57 -5.13
N LEU A 342 -5.88 -6.28 -5.89
CA LEU A 342 -5.88 -6.26 -7.36
C LEU A 342 -4.81 -5.31 -7.92
N THR A 343 -4.75 -4.10 -7.39
CA THR A 343 -3.83 -3.06 -7.89
C THR A 343 -2.38 -3.25 -7.42
N ARG A 344 -2.06 -4.28 -6.62
CA ARG A 344 -0.67 -4.71 -6.36
C ARG A 344 -0.11 -5.58 -7.47
N ALA A 345 -0.98 -6.31 -8.20
CA ALA A 345 -0.59 -7.20 -9.27
C ALA A 345 -0.44 -6.43 -10.59
N LYS A 346 0.75 -6.34 -11.14
CA LYS A 346 0.94 -5.72 -12.46
C LYS A 346 0.40 -6.60 -13.58
N ARG A 347 0.61 -7.92 -13.52
CA ARG A 347 0.38 -8.83 -14.64
C ARG A 347 -0.52 -10.02 -14.34
N ARG A 348 -0.48 -10.61 -13.12
CA ARG A 348 -1.25 -11.80 -12.75
C ARG A 348 -1.78 -11.72 -11.33
N PHE A 349 -3.02 -12.09 -11.16
CA PHE A 349 -3.69 -12.11 -9.87
C PHE A 349 -4.40 -13.44 -9.65
N TYR A 350 -4.07 -14.11 -8.56
CA TYR A 350 -4.65 -15.39 -8.20
C TYR A 350 -5.36 -15.29 -6.86
N ILE A 351 -6.59 -15.79 -6.80
CA ILE A 351 -7.35 -15.91 -5.56
C ILE A 351 -7.29 -17.36 -5.09
N VAL A 352 -7.00 -17.59 -3.82
CA VAL A 352 -7.01 -18.89 -3.18
C VAL A 352 -8.05 -18.87 -2.08
N GLY A 353 -9.14 -19.63 -2.26
CA GLY A 353 -10.24 -19.64 -1.29
C GLY A 353 -11.47 -20.39 -1.78
N ASP A 354 -12.39 -20.68 -0.85
CA ASP A 354 -13.68 -21.32 -1.16
C ASP A 354 -14.55 -20.38 -2.00
N ARG A 355 -14.62 -20.64 -3.29
CA ARG A 355 -15.40 -19.82 -4.21
C ARG A 355 -16.87 -19.74 -3.81
N SER A 356 -17.46 -20.83 -3.38
CA SER A 356 -18.89 -20.88 -3.04
C SER A 356 -19.26 -19.98 -1.87
N LEU A 357 -18.31 -19.71 -0.96
CA LEU A 357 -18.48 -18.76 0.14
C LEU A 357 -18.40 -17.31 -0.32
N TRP A 358 -17.42 -17.01 -1.18
CA TRP A 358 -17.05 -15.64 -1.48
C TRP A 358 -17.76 -15.05 -2.71
N GLU A 359 -18.14 -15.87 -3.72
CA GLU A 359 -18.77 -15.38 -4.97
C GLU A 359 -20.12 -14.70 -4.75
N GLY A 360 -20.80 -14.95 -3.64
CA GLY A 360 -22.05 -14.29 -3.26
C GLY A 360 -21.86 -12.93 -2.60
N LEU A 361 -20.65 -12.58 -2.19
CA LEU A 361 -20.35 -11.36 -1.45
C LEU A 361 -20.09 -10.16 -2.40
N PRO A 362 -20.39 -8.93 -1.94
CA PRO A 362 -20.09 -7.72 -2.71
C PRO A 362 -18.65 -7.67 -3.18
N TYR A 363 -18.40 -7.13 -4.37
CA TYR A 363 -17.08 -6.99 -5.01
C TYR A 363 -16.40 -8.31 -5.40
N PHE A 364 -16.59 -9.38 -4.62
CA PHE A 364 -16.09 -10.72 -4.97
C PHE A 364 -16.95 -11.41 -6.03
N ARG A 365 -18.23 -11.06 -6.15
CA ARG A 365 -19.11 -11.54 -7.22
C ARG A 365 -18.57 -11.15 -8.59
N GLU A 366 -18.21 -9.89 -8.77
CA GLU A 366 -17.64 -9.36 -10.01
C GLU A 366 -16.33 -10.06 -10.35
N THR A 367 -15.50 -10.26 -9.32
CA THR A 367 -14.22 -10.94 -9.47
C THR A 367 -14.37 -12.41 -9.82
N ALA A 368 -15.32 -13.12 -9.20
CA ALA A 368 -15.64 -14.51 -9.52
C ALA A 368 -16.21 -14.68 -10.94
N GLY A 369 -16.91 -13.65 -11.44
CA GLY A 369 -17.41 -13.63 -12.83
C GLY A 369 -16.32 -13.35 -13.88
N ALA A 370 -15.24 -12.71 -13.49
CA ALA A 370 -14.18 -12.29 -14.42
C ALA A 370 -12.97 -13.24 -14.44
N LEU A 371 -12.77 -14.04 -13.40
CA LEU A 371 -11.68 -15.01 -13.29
C LEU A 371 -12.17 -16.43 -13.58
N ASP A 372 -11.42 -17.15 -14.40
CA ASP A 372 -11.60 -18.59 -14.54
C ASP A 372 -11.43 -19.27 -13.18
N THR A 373 -12.10 -20.41 -12.99
CA THR A 373 -11.98 -21.20 -11.77
C THR A 373 -11.26 -22.49 -12.04
N MET A 374 -10.38 -22.88 -11.13
CA MET A 374 -9.62 -24.12 -11.22
C MET A 374 -9.51 -24.77 -9.83
N GLN A 375 -9.53 -26.10 -9.78
CA GLN A 375 -9.22 -26.81 -8.56
C GLN A 375 -7.72 -26.76 -8.26
N ALA A 376 -7.33 -26.82 -6.99
CA ALA A 376 -5.93 -26.74 -6.57
C ALA A 376 -5.01 -27.77 -7.27
N ALA A 377 -5.47 -29.03 -7.39
CA ALA A 377 -4.71 -30.08 -8.03
C ALA A 377 -4.50 -29.82 -9.52
N ASP A 378 -5.54 -29.35 -10.22
CA ASP A 378 -5.48 -29.03 -11.64
C ASP A 378 -4.54 -27.84 -11.91
N PHE A 379 -4.55 -26.82 -11.02
CA PHE A 379 -3.64 -25.68 -11.09
C PHE A 379 -2.17 -26.12 -10.96
N LEU A 380 -1.86 -26.97 -9.99
CA LEU A 380 -0.51 -27.49 -9.80
C LEU A 380 -0.08 -28.34 -11.00
N ALA A 381 -0.94 -29.25 -11.47
CA ALA A 381 -0.65 -30.11 -12.62
C ALA A 381 -0.40 -29.30 -13.91
N ARG A 382 -1.27 -28.32 -14.19
CA ARG A 382 -1.12 -27.43 -15.36
C ARG A 382 0.23 -26.68 -15.37
N ASN A 383 0.76 -26.38 -14.20
CA ASN A 383 2.01 -25.63 -14.04
C ASN A 383 3.24 -26.56 -13.83
N GLY A 384 3.10 -27.88 -13.95
CA GLY A 384 4.18 -28.83 -13.75
C GLY A 384 4.71 -28.83 -12.30
N LEU A 385 3.83 -28.66 -11.34
CA LEU A 385 4.13 -28.55 -9.91
C LEU A 385 3.47 -29.66 -9.07
N SER A 386 2.94 -30.69 -9.72
CA SER A 386 2.32 -31.85 -9.07
C SER A 386 3.37 -32.87 -8.60
#